data_9564481281560e51b45b4dae908b25b7
#
_entry.id   9564481281560e51b45b4dae908b25b7
#
_cell.length_a   1.000
_cell.length_b   1.000
_cell.length_c   1.000
_cell.angle_alpha   90.00
_cell.angle_beta   90.00
_cell.angle_gamma   90.00
#
_symmetry.space_group_name_H-M   'P 1'
#
loop_
_entity.id
_entity.type
_entity.pdbx_description
1 polymer ?
#
loop_
_entity_poly.entity_id
_entity_poly.type
_entity_poly.pdbx_seq_one_letter_code
_entity_poly.pdbx_strand_id
1 'polypeptide(L)'
;MNKIVSQLKGDKTIWAVIVLLAIVSFLPVYSASTNLVYTVGNGGTTFGIILKHFVHLSIGLGIVFWVHKLHFERFKKYAIFGMIVIVPALIFTLLQGKTIGGANASRWLNIPFVNFSFQPSTLAFTILMVYVARTLTKIKETEYNFQDSVMQIWLPVGAVLIFILPSNFSTAALMFAMVCMLLYIGQYPLKYLAIVLASGIAVLALFFLLAKAFPEKKAFSRVNTWVSRIENFTTDKPDEDKYQIENAKIAIAVGKINGVGPGKSIQKNFLPQSSSDFIFAIIIEEYGLIGGYLLVFFYMLLFFRFLIRANKTTNMFGKLLIIGLGFPIIIQALINMGVAVELLPVTGQPLPLISSGGTSVWMTCLSLGIILSVTKKEDEIA
;
A
#
# COMPACT_ATOMS: atom_id res chain seq x y z
N MET A 1 3.83 -14.11 30.55
CA MET A 1 4.49 -13.74 29.28
C MET A 1 4.72 -14.95 28.37
N ASN A 2 5.13 -16.11 28.89
CA ASN A 2 5.44 -17.29 28.07
C ASN A 2 4.26 -17.91 27.27
N LYS A 3 3.01 -17.85 27.77
CA LYS A 3 1.86 -18.42 27.05
C LYS A 3 1.45 -17.64 25.78
N ILE A 4 1.62 -16.33 25.74
CA ILE A 4 1.29 -15.53 24.55
C ILE A 4 2.39 -15.70 23.49
N VAL A 5 3.65 -15.66 23.93
CA VAL A 5 4.80 -15.83 23.02
C VAL A 5 4.81 -17.23 22.37
N SER A 6 4.38 -18.27 23.08
CA SER A 6 4.26 -19.62 22.53
C SER A 6 3.15 -19.78 21.50
N GLN A 7 2.17 -18.86 21.47
CA GLN A 7 1.11 -18.84 20.45
C GLN A 7 1.50 -18.09 19.18
N LEU A 8 2.56 -17.27 19.21
CA LEU A 8 3.08 -16.55 18.04
C LEU A 8 3.92 -17.49 17.19
N LYS A 9 3.26 -18.21 16.29
CA LYS A 9 3.92 -19.12 15.34
C LYS A 9 4.37 -18.36 14.09
N GLY A 10 5.37 -18.88 13.38
CA GLY A 10 5.99 -18.26 12.21
C GLY A 10 7.19 -17.40 12.57
N ASP A 11 7.68 -16.63 11.60
CA ASP A 11 8.94 -15.90 11.72
C ASP A 11 8.92 -14.84 12.84
N LYS A 12 9.72 -15.06 13.88
CA LYS A 12 9.80 -14.16 15.04
C LYS A 12 10.34 -12.77 14.70
N THR A 13 11.21 -12.66 13.70
CA THR A 13 11.74 -11.36 13.25
C THR A 13 10.65 -10.52 12.59
N ILE A 14 9.82 -11.14 11.76
CA ILE A 14 8.67 -10.44 11.14
C ILE A 14 7.74 -9.93 12.25
N TRP A 15 7.40 -10.76 13.24
CA TRP A 15 6.60 -10.34 14.39
C TRP A 15 7.22 -9.16 15.16
N ALA A 16 8.52 -9.24 15.44
CA ALA A 16 9.22 -8.17 16.16
C ALA A 16 9.16 -6.83 15.40
N VAL A 17 9.39 -6.85 14.08
CA VAL A 17 9.37 -5.63 13.27
C VAL A 17 7.96 -5.06 13.17
N ILE A 18 6.91 -5.90 13.03
CA ILE A 18 5.50 -5.44 13.03
C ILE A 18 5.20 -4.67 14.32
N VAL A 19 5.55 -5.26 15.47
CA VAL A 19 5.29 -4.63 16.78
C VAL A 19 6.11 -3.35 16.96
N LEU A 20 7.39 -3.37 16.56
CA LEU A 20 8.25 -2.18 16.64
C LEU A 20 7.73 -1.03 15.76
N LEU A 21 7.39 -1.29 14.50
CA LEU A 21 6.81 -0.27 13.63
C LEU A 21 5.49 0.27 14.18
N ALA A 22 4.63 -0.61 14.70
CA ALA A 22 3.37 -0.20 15.33
C ALA A 22 3.62 0.72 16.54
N ILE A 23 4.58 0.40 17.41
CA ILE A 23 4.92 1.25 18.57
C ILE A 23 5.52 2.58 18.12
N VAL A 24 6.49 2.54 17.19
CA VAL A 24 7.15 3.75 16.67
C VAL A 24 6.15 4.69 15.99
N SER A 25 5.06 4.18 15.40
CA SER A 25 4.06 5.00 14.70
C SER A 25 3.32 5.99 15.60
N PHE A 26 3.19 5.70 16.90
CA PHE A 26 2.37 6.51 17.81
C PHE A 26 2.85 7.96 17.92
N LEU A 27 4.14 8.17 18.13
CA LEU A 27 4.68 9.51 18.37
C LEU A 27 4.59 10.41 17.13
N PRO A 28 5.04 9.98 15.93
CA PRO A 28 4.91 10.78 14.71
C PRO A 28 3.45 11.06 14.33
N VAL A 29 2.56 10.06 14.46
CA VAL A 29 1.13 10.25 14.18
C VAL A 29 0.50 11.22 15.17
N TYR A 30 0.85 11.14 16.45
CA TYR A 30 0.41 12.12 17.45
C TYR A 30 0.84 13.54 17.05
N SER A 31 2.12 13.73 16.82
CA SER A 31 2.66 15.03 16.45
C SER A 31 2.02 15.59 15.18
N ALA A 32 2.03 14.82 14.10
CA ALA A 32 1.46 15.23 12.82
C ALA A 32 -0.05 15.52 12.89
N SER A 33 -0.77 14.86 13.81
CA SER A 33 -2.23 15.01 13.95
C SER A 33 -2.64 16.22 14.79
N THR A 34 -1.76 16.84 15.55
CA THR A 34 -2.10 17.99 16.38
C THR A 34 -2.62 19.17 15.55
N ASN A 35 -2.09 19.37 14.34
CA ASN A 35 -2.56 20.43 13.44
C ASN A 35 -3.97 20.18 12.88
N LEU A 36 -4.32 18.92 12.60
CA LEU A 36 -5.63 18.57 12.04
C LEU A 36 -6.79 18.97 12.97
N VAL A 37 -6.55 19.04 14.27
CA VAL A 37 -7.55 19.47 15.28
C VAL A 37 -7.84 20.96 15.12
N TYR A 38 -6.85 21.77 14.83
CA TYR A 38 -7.00 23.23 14.73
C TYR A 38 -7.51 23.69 13.36
N THR A 39 -7.16 23.00 12.28
CA THR A 39 -7.46 23.44 10.91
C THR A 39 -8.80 22.94 10.38
N VAL A 40 -9.28 21.76 10.80
CA VAL A 40 -10.49 21.14 10.21
C VAL A 40 -11.77 21.47 11.00
N GLY A 41 -11.68 22.14 12.15
CA GLY A 41 -12.85 22.65 12.88
C GLY A 41 -13.91 21.62 13.35
N ASN A 42 -13.64 20.33 13.19
CA ASN A 42 -14.61 19.24 13.44
C ASN A 42 -14.71 18.81 14.92
N GLY A 43 -14.32 19.65 15.89
CA GLY A 43 -14.48 19.32 17.32
C GLY A 43 -13.69 18.09 17.81
N GLY A 44 -12.79 17.55 17.00
CA GLY A 44 -11.95 16.42 17.37
C GLY A 44 -10.87 16.84 18.37
N THR A 45 -10.69 16.06 19.44
CA THR A 45 -9.56 16.26 20.35
C THR A 45 -8.34 15.49 19.86
N THR A 46 -7.13 15.99 20.14
CA THR A 46 -5.88 15.25 19.85
C THR A 46 -5.91 13.84 20.43
N PHE A 47 -6.51 13.69 21.62
CA PHE A 47 -6.74 12.39 22.25
C PHE A 47 -7.62 11.47 21.39
N GLY A 48 -8.68 12.00 20.79
CA GLY A 48 -9.57 11.22 19.90
C GLY A 48 -8.84 10.67 18.67
N ILE A 49 -7.90 11.44 18.09
CA ILE A 49 -7.10 10.97 16.94
C ILE A 49 -6.14 9.85 17.34
N ILE A 50 -5.47 9.99 18.50
CA ILE A 50 -4.60 8.93 19.03
C ILE A 50 -5.39 7.68 19.35
N LEU A 51 -6.52 7.83 20.01
CA LEU A 51 -7.40 6.71 20.33
C LEU A 51 -7.86 5.98 19.07
N LYS A 52 -8.22 6.73 18.02
CA LYS A 52 -8.55 6.16 16.72
C LYS A 52 -7.38 5.40 16.10
N HIS A 53 -6.17 5.96 16.15
CA HIS A 53 -4.96 5.28 15.66
C HIS A 53 -4.66 4.01 16.47
N PHE A 54 -4.76 4.07 17.78
CA PHE A 54 -4.61 2.91 18.68
C PHE A 54 -5.61 1.81 18.35
N VAL A 55 -6.88 2.15 18.16
CA VAL A 55 -7.93 1.19 17.78
C VAL A 55 -7.62 0.55 16.43
N HIS A 56 -7.21 1.33 15.42
CA HIS A 56 -6.82 0.77 14.12
C HIS A 56 -5.64 -0.18 14.19
N LEU A 57 -4.60 0.16 14.96
CA LEU A 57 -3.45 -0.72 15.16
C LEU A 57 -3.82 -1.98 15.94
N SER A 58 -4.65 -1.84 16.99
CA SER A 58 -5.12 -2.99 17.79
C SER A 58 -5.93 -3.97 16.94
N ILE A 59 -6.84 -3.46 16.12
CA ILE A 59 -7.59 -4.27 15.15
C ILE A 59 -6.61 -4.91 14.14
N GLY A 60 -5.66 -4.14 13.61
CA GLY A 60 -4.64 -4.64 12.69
C GLY A 60 -3.82 -5.78 13.29
N LEU A 61 -3.29 -5.62 14.50
CA LEU A 61 -2.55 -6.67 15.22
C LEU A 61 -3.45 -7.89 15.51
N GLY A 62 -4.74 -7.65 15.84
CA GLY A 62 -5.74 -8.70 15.95
C GLY A 62 -5.91 -9.49 14.64
N ILE A 63 -5.97 -8.79 13.49
CA ILE A 63 -6.03 -9.43 12.16
C ILE A 63 -4.79 -10.31 11.95
N VAL A 64 -3.56 -9.80 12.19
CA VAL A 64 -2.33 -10.60 12.09
C VAL A 64 -2.44 -11.86 12.96
N PHE A 65 -2.86 -11.67 14.23
CA PHE A 65 -2.96 -12.77 15.20
C PHE A 65 -3.99 -13.85 14.83
N TRP A 66 -5.10 -13.49 14.20
CA TRP A 66 -6.09 -14.45 13.73
C TRP A 66 -5.67 -15.12 12.41
N VAL A 67 -5.18 -14.32 11.47
CA VAL A 67 -4.84 -14.78 10.12
C VAL A 67 -3.64 -15.73 10.11
N HIS A 68 -2.59 -15.47 10.95
CA HIS A 68 -1.42 -16.35 11.00
C HIS A 68 -1.75 -17.78 11.51
N LYS A 69 -2.86 -17.96 12.23
CA LYS A 69 -3.31 -19.28 12.68
C LYS A 69 -3.93 -20.12 11.57
N LEU A 70 -4.44 -19.46 10.53
CA LEU A 70 -5.06 -20.14 9.40
C LEU A 70 -4.01 -20.88 8.57
N HIS A 71 -4.37 -21.98 7.97
CA HIS A 71 -3.50 -22.68 7.04
C HIS A 71 -3.49 -21.94 5.69
N PHE A 72 -2.29 -21.56 5.19
CA PHE A 72 -2.15 -20.69 4.01
C PHE A 72 -2.81 -21.26 2.74
N GLU A 73 -2.97 -22.59 2.60
CA GLU A 73 -3.69 -23.20 1.46
C GLU A 73 -5.16 -22.79 1.37
N ARG A 74 -5.79 -22.39 2.48
CA ARG A 74 -7.17 -21.90 2.49
C ARG A 74 -7.33 -20.60 1.70
N PHE A 75 -6.25 -19.79 1.61
CA PHE A 75 -6.30 -18.55 0.86
C PHE A 75 -6.49 -18.76 -0.64
N LYS A 76 -6.21 -19.94 -1.18
CA LYS A 76 -6.56 -20.32 -2.56
C LYS A 76 -8.07 -20.18 -2.82
N LYS A 77 -8.90 -20.63 -1.87
CA LYS A 77 -10.37 -20.53 -1.97
C LYS A 77 -10.84 -19.11 -1.68
N TYR A 78 -10.29 -18.48 -0.65
CA TYR A 78 -10.66 -17.11 -0.27
C TYR A 78 -10.33 -16.09 -1.35
N ALA A 79 -9.29 -16.30 -2.15
CA ALA A 79 -8.95 -15.42 -3.26
C ALA A 79 -10.02 -15.40 -4.36
N ILE A 80 -10.60 -16.56 -4.70
CA ILE A 80 -11.68 -16.64 -5.70
C ILE A 80 -12.92 -15.90 -5.21
N PHE A 81 -13.35 -16.23 -3.99
CA PHE A 81 -14.50 -15.56 -3.37
C PHE A 81 -14.25 -14.06 -3.22
N GLY A 82 -13.02 -13.69 -2.80
CA GLY A 82 -12.59 -12.31 -2.70
C GLY A 82 -12.69 -11.55 -4.03
N MET A 83 -12.28 -12.16 -5.16
CA MET A 83 -12.40 -11.55 -6.48
C MET A 83 -13.87 -11.32 -6.87
N ILE A 84 -14.77 -12.28 -6.58
CA ILE A 84 -16.21 -12.14 -6.85
C ILE A 84 -16.82 -10.97 -6.05
N VAL A 85 -16.35 -10.72 -4.83
CA VAL A 85 -16.88 -9.64 -3.97
C VAL A 85 -16.23 -8.31 -4.28
N ILE A 86 -14.91 -8.29 -4.54
CA ILE A 86 -14.18 -7.03 -4.66
C ILE A 86 -14.48 -6.29 -5.96
N VAL A 87 -14.71 -6.99 -7.07
CA VAL A 87 -15.03 -6.35 -8.36
C VAL A 87 -16.34 -5.56 -8.26
N PRO A 88 -17.47 -6.10 -7.79
CA PRO A 88 -18.67 -5.31 -7.52
C PRO A 88 -18.45 -4.15 -6.55
N ALA A 89 -17.65 -4.36 -5.49
CA ALA A 89 -17.34 -3.28 -4.54
C ALA A 89 -16.56 -2.13 -5.18
N LEU A 90 -15.64 -2.42 -6.11
CA LEU A 90 -14.93 -1.40 -6.88
C LEU A 90 -15.86 -0.65 -7.83
N ILE A 91 -16.77 -1.35 -8.52
CA ILE A 91 -17.80 -0.73 -9.38
C ILE A 91 -18.68 0.20 -8.53
N PHE A 92 -19.16 -0.26 -7.38
CA PHE A 92 -19.96 0.54 -6.48
C PHE A 92 -19.20 1.79 -5.98
N THR A 93 -17.90 1.64 -5.67
CA THR A 93 -17.03 2.77 -5.27
C THR A 93 -16.91 3.80 -6.38
N LEU A 94 -16.75 3.36 -7.62
CA LEU A 94 -16.64 4.27 -8.76
C LEU A 94 -17.93 5.08 -8.97
N LEU A 95 -19.11 4.46 -8.75
CA LEU A 95 -20.41 5.07 -8.97
C LEU A 95 -20.87 5.95 -7.81
N GLN A 96 -20.65 5.52 -6.57
CA GLN A 96 -21.23 6.14 -5.36
C GLN A 96 -20.21 6.48 -4.27
N GLY A 97 -18.92 6.27 -4.51
CA GLY A 97 -17.86 6.53 -3.52
C GLY A 97 -17.76 8.01 -3.15
N LYS A 98 -17.31 8.26 -1.94
CA LYS A 98 -17.06 9.62 -1.43
C LYS A 98 -15.61 10.03 -1.61
N THR A 99 -15.41 11.34 -1.74
CA THR A 99 -14.11 11.98 -1.71
C THR A 99 -13.78 12.36 -0.26
N ILE A 100 -12.57 12.09 0.20
CA ILE A 100 -12.07 12.51 1.53
C ILE A 100 -10.80 13.31 1.32
N GLY A 101 -10.64 14.40 2.07
CA GLY A 101 -9.42 15.21 2.06
C GLY A 101 -9.18 16.02 0.79
N GLY A 102 -10.26 16.54 0.16
CA GLY A 102 -10.14 17.39 -1.05
C GLY A 102 -9.83 16.62 -2.34
N ALA A 103 -9.68 15.31 -2.29
CA ALA A 103 -9.43 14.50 -3.48
C ALA A 103 -10.68 14.47 -4.39
N ASN A 104 -10.56 14.94 -5.62
CA ASN A 104 -11.65 14.96 -6.62
C ASN A 104 -12.03 13.56 -7.18
N ALA A 105 -11.82 12.47 -6.41
CA ALA A 105 -12.11 11.12 -6.86
C ALA A 105 -12.76 10.28 -5.78
N SER A 106 -13.79 9.54 -6.17
CA SER A 106 -14.50 8.58 -5.32
C SER A 106 -13.61 7.38 -5.02
N ARG A 107 -13.02 7.31 -3.84
CA ARG A 107 -12.11 6.24 -3.42
C ARG A 107 -12.59 5.47 -2.22
N TRP A 108 -13.53 6.05 -1.46
CA TRP A 108 -13.91 5.57 -0.15
C TRP A 108 -15.39 5.18 -0.11
N LEU A 109 -15.68 4.06 0.49
CA LEU A 109 -17.03 3.65 0.86
C LEU A 109 -17.23 3.91 2.35
N ASN A 110 -18.31 4.61 2.68
CA ASN A 110 -18.72 4.73 4.08
C ASN A 110 -19.62 3.56 4.43
N ILE A 111 -19.24 2.83 5.47
CA ILE A 111 -20.10 1.80 6.04
C ILE A 111 -21.18 2.52 6.85
N PRO A 112 -22.47 2.40 6.47
CA PRO A 112 -23.56 3.00 7.22
C PRO A 112 -23.51 2.46 8.66
N PHE A 113 -23.94 3.28 9.63
CA PHE A 113 -24.00 3.03 11.09
C PHE A 113 -22.67 3.11 11.85
N VAL A 114 -21.49 3.00 11.24
CA VAL A 114 -20.20 2.97 11.97
C VAL A 114 -19.35 4.20 11.70
N ASN A 115 -19.76 5.11 10.79
CA ASN A 115 -18.97 6.26 10.31
C ASN A 115 -17.52 5.89 9.93
N PHE A 116 -17.36 4.68 9.42
CA PHE A 116 -16.07 4.13 9.01
C PHE A 116 -15.93 4.17 7.50
N SER A 117 -14.85 4.81 7.03
CA SER A 117 -14.53 4.89 5.61
C SER A 117 -13.57 3.77 5.24
N PHE A 118 -13.99 2.93 4.30
CA PHE A 118 -13.22 1.81 3.78
C PHE A 118 -12.79 2.09 2.35
N GLN A 119 -11.53 1.81 2.01
CA GLN A 119 -10.99 1.94 0.67
C GLN A 119 -10.89 0.57 0.00
N PRO A 120 -11.81 0.19 -0.90
CA PRO A 120 -11.82 -1.13 -1.52
C PRO A 120 -10.58 -1.48 -2.33
N SER A 121 -9.91 -0.49 -2.93
CA SER A 121 -8.69 -0.74 -3.71
C SER A 121 -7.53 -1.30 -2.89
N THR A 122 -7.43 -1.01 -1.59
CA THR A 122 -6.40 -1.60 -0.72
C THR A 122 -6.65 -3.08 -0.45
N LEU A 123 -7.91 -3.48 -0.25
CA LEU A 123 -8.29 -4.89 -0.14
C LEU A 123 -8.14 -5.60 -1.48
N ALA A 124 -8.55 -4.94 -2.59
CA ALA A 124 -8.39 -5.47 -3.94
C ALA A 124 -6.95 -5.84 -4.24
N PHE A 125 -5.99 -5.01 -3.80
CA PHE A 125 -4.57 -5.30 -3.98
C PHE A 125 -4.17 -6.63 -3.31
N THR A 126 -4.49 -6.80 -2.05
CA THR A 126 -4.17 -8.04 -1.32
C THR A 126 -4.84 -9.27 -1.96
N ILE A 127 -6.14 -9.18 -2.28
CA ILE A 127 -6.90 -10.27 -2.91
C ILE A 127 -6.30 -10.62 -4.29
N LEU A 128 -6.00 -9.61 -5.10
CA LEU A 128 -5.45 -9.81 -6.44
C LEU A 128 -4.10 -10.51 -6.40
N MET A 129 -3.20 -10.11 -5.48
CA MET A 129 -1.88 -10.76 -5.35
C MET A 129 -2.02 -12.23 -4.94
N VAL A 130 -2.94 -12.56 -4.01
CA VAL A 130 -3.23 -13.94 -3.62
C VAL A 130 -3.84 -14.73 -4.79
N TYR A 131 -4.75 -14.11 -5.55
CA TYR A 131 -5.38 -14.71 -6.72
C TYR A 131 -4.36 -15.03 -7.81
N VAL A 132 -3.48 -14.09 -8.14
CA VAL A 132 -2.42 -14.29 -9.15
C VAL A 132 -1.46 -15.38 -8.71
N ALA A 133 -1.02 -15.38 -7.43
CA ALA A 133 -0.16 -16.42 -6.87
C ALA A 133 -0.81 -17.82 -7.00
N ARG A 134 -2.10 -17.95 -6.70
CA ARG A 134 -2.86 -19.20 -6.86
C ARG A 134 -2.92 -19.63 -8.32
N THR A 135 -3.31 -18.71 -9.21
CA THR A 135 -3.53 -19.04 -10.63
C THR A 135 -2.21 -19.42 -11.31
N LEU A 136 -1.13 -18.71 -10.98
CA LEU A 136 0.21 -18.99 -11.50
C LEU A 136 0.70 -20.39 -11.06
N THR A 137 0.44 -20.76 -9.81
CA THR A 137 0.77 -22.11 -9.31
C THR A 137 0.01 -23.19 -10.08
N LYS A 138 -1.30 -22.97 -10.33
CA LYS A 138 -2.15 -23.91 -11.07
C LYS A 138 -1.72 -24.07 -12.54
N ILE A 139 -1.46 -22.95 -13.23
CA ILE A 139 -1.08 -22.96 -14.66
C ILE A 139 0.29 -23.64 -14.85
N LYS A 140 1.22 -23.48 -13.91
CA LYS A 140 2.54 -24.12 -13.99
C LYS A 140 2.46 -25.63 -13.99
N GLU A 141 1.42 -26.21 -13.39
CA GLU A 141 1.17 -27.67 -13.39
C GLU A 141 0.60 -28.18 -14.73
N THR A 142 0.03 -27.31 -15.58
CA THR A 142 -0.75 -27.67 -16.79
C THR A 142 -0.16 -27.20 -18.12
N GLU A 143 1.09 -26.75 -18.17
CA GLU A 143 1.72 -26.03 -19.30
C GLU A 143 1.11 -24.66 -19.64
N TYR A 144 1.99 -23.72 -20.04
CA TYR A 144 1.57 -22.34 -20.31
C TYR A 144 0.99 -22.17 -21.72
N ASN A 145 -0.35 -22.11 -21.85
CA ASN A 145 -1.02 -21.58 -23.02
C ASN A 145 -1.32 -20.08 -22.84
N PHE A 146 -1.01 -19.25 -23.85
CA PHE A 146 -1.24 -17.80 -23.78
C PHE A 146 -2.72 -17.47 -23.60
N GLN A 147 -3.60 -18.13 -24.34
CA GLN A 147 -5.05 -17.88 -24.27
C GLN A 147 -5.60 -18.17 -22.87
N ASP A 148 -5.21 -19.29 -22.27
CA ASP A 148 -5.62 -19.64 -20.91
C ASP A 148 -5.10 -18.65 -19.87
N SER A 149 -3.88 -18.14 -20.05
CA SER A 149 -3.32 -17.13 -19.16
C SER A 149 -4.03 -15.78 -19.28
N VAL A 150 -4.46 -15.41 -20.49
CA VAL A 150 -5.26 -14.20 -20.70
C VAL A 150 -6.57 -14.32 -19.94
N MET A 151 -7.28 -15.43 -20.04
CA MET A 151 -8.56 -15.64 -19.37
C MET A 151 -8.43 -15.75 -17.86
N GLN A 152 -7.42 -16.46 -17.36
CA GLN A 152 -7.31 -16.78 -15.94
C GLN A 152 -6.51 -15.75 -15.13
N ILE A 153 -5.59 -14.99 -15.74
CA ILE A 153 -4.77 -13.99 -15.07
C ILE A 153 -5.14 -12.58 -15.53
N TRP A 154 -5.00 -12.29 -16.82
CA TRP A 154 -5.02 -10.92 -17.31
C TRP A 154 -6.42 -10.31 -17.35
N LEU A 155 -7.46 -11.09 -17.62
CA LEU A 155 -8.84 -10.61 -17.59
C LEU A 155 -9.26 -10.24 -16.16
N PRO A 156 -9.04 -11.05 -15.12
CA PRO A 156 -9.31 -10.65 -13.73
C PRO A 156 -8.43 -9.48 -13.26
N VAL A 157 -7.14 -9.43 -13.64
CA VAL A 157 -6.26 -8.29 -13.35
C VAL A 157 -6.79 -7.02 -14.00
N GLY A 158 -7.13 -7.09 -15.30
CA GLY A 158 -7.70 -5.97 -16.05
C GLY A 158 -9.02 -5.50 -15.45
N ALA A 159 -9.91 -6.42 -15.04
CA ALA A 159 -11.16 -6.08 -14.39
C ALA A 159 -10.97 -5.28 -13.08
N VAL A 160 -9.96 -5.61 -12.28
CA VAL A 160 -9.65 -4.82 -11.07
C VAL A 160 -9.04 -3.47 -11.43
N LEU A 161 -8.07 -3.45 -12.34
CA LEU A 161 -7.33 -2.24 -12.69
C LEU A 161 -8.22 -1.19 -13.37
N ILE A 162 -9.13 -1.59 -14.27
CA ILE A 162 -10.00 -0.66 -15.00
C ILE A 162 -10.91 0.15 -14.07
N PHE A 163 -11.34 -0.42 -12.94
CA PHE A 163 -12.16 0.28 -11.96
C PHE A 163 -11.35 1.12 -10.96
N ILE A 164 -10.06 0.83 -10.76
CA ILE A 164 -9.19 1.62 -9.89
C ILE A 164 -8.54 2.77 -10.64
N LEU A 165 -8.16 2.56 -11.90
CA LEU A 165 -7.40 3.49 -12.73
C LEU A 165 -8.02 4.91 -12.76
N PRO A 166 -9.34 5.13 -12.99
CA PRO A 166 -9.91 6.45 -13.05
C PRO A 166 -9.81 7.22 -11.72
N SER A 167 -9.83 6.52 -10.59
CA SER A 167 -9.82 7.13 -9.26
C SER A 167 -8.42 7.22 -8.64
N ASN A 168 -7.52 6.29 -8.97
CA ASN A 168 -6.17 6.22 -8.39
C ASN A 168 -5.16 5.55 -9.31
N PHE A 169 -4.60 6.34 -10.23
CA PHE A 169 -3.59 5.88 -11.19
C PHE A 169 -2.36 5.27 -10.49
N SER A 170 -1.82 5.93 -9.47
CA SER A 170 -0.62 5.46 -8.76
C SER A 170 -0.82 4.09 -8.14
N THR A 171 -1.99 3.83 -7.53
CA THR A 171 -2.32 2.50 -6.98
C THR A 171 -2.50 1.47 -8.09
N ALA A 172 -3.16 1.82 -9.20
CA ALA A 172 -3.33 0.90 -10.33
C ALA A 172 -1.98 0.55 -10.97
N ALA A 173 -1.10 1.55 -11.18
CA ALA A 173 0.24 1.35 -11.72
C ALA A 173 1.11 0.48 -10.80
N LEU A 174 1.10 0.75 -9.49
CA LEU A 174 1.82 -0.07 -8.51
C LEU A 174 1.30 -1.50 -8.51
N MET A 175 -0.01 -1.69 -8.51
CA MET A 175 -0.65 -3.01 -8.54
C MET A 175 -0.26 -3.79 -9.81
N PHE A 176 -0.30 -3.14 -10.97
CA PHE A 176 0.12 -3.75 -12.24
C PHE A 176 1.60 -4.14 -12.21
N ALA A 177 2.48 -3.24 -11.75
CA ALA A 177 3.91 -3.52 -11.63
C ALA A 177 4.19 -4.71 -10.69
N MET A 178 3.48 -4.79 -9.56
CA MET A 178 3.62 -5.90 -8.62
C MET A 178 3.10 -7.23 -9.18
N VAL A 179 2.02 -7.20 -9.96
CA VAL A 179 1.54 -8.39 -10.69
C VAL A 179 2.59 -8.85 -11.71
N CYS A 180 3.14 -7.95 -12.52
CA CYS A 180 4.20 -8.28 -13.49
C CYS A 180 5.44 -8.86 -12.79
N MET A 181 5.87 -8.26 -11.68
CA MET A 181 6.97 -8.76 -10.86
C MET A 181 6.68 -10.18 -10.33
N LEU A 182 5.48 -10.42 -9.82
CA LEU A 182 5.09 -11.72 -9.29
C LEU A 182 5.06 -12.79 -10.40
N LEU A 183 4.57 -12.44 -11.59
CA LEU A 183 4.57 -13.31 -12.76
C LEU A 183 6.01 -13.63 -13.22
N TYR A 184 6.90 -12.63 -13.24
CA TYR A 184 8.31 -12.80 -13.56
C TYR A 184 9.00 -13.79 -12.60
N ILE A 185 8.84 -13.56 -11.28
CA ILE A 185 9.41 -14.45 -10.26
C ILE A 185 8.80 -15.84 -10.30
N GLY A 186 7.51 -15.93 -10.65
CA GLY A 186 6.79 -17.20 -10.84
C GLY A 186 7.14 -17.94 -12.13
N GLN A 187 8.14 -17.43 -12.90
CA GLN A 187 8.60 -18.03 -14.16
C GLN A 187 7.52 -18.07 -15.26
N TYR A 188 6.64 -17.06 -15.29
CA TYR A 188 5.73 -16.87 -16.41
C TYR A 188 6.53 -16.55 -17.68
N PRO A 189 6.13 -17.09 -18.86
CA PRO A 189 6.89 -16.89 -20.09
C PRO A 189 7.10 -15.41 -20.44
N LEU A 190 8.36 -14.98 -20.54
CA LEU A 190 8.72 -13.58 -20.80
C LEU A 190 8.11 -13.04 -22.11
N LYS A 191 7.97 -13.89 -23.13
CA LYS A 191 7.30 -13.53 -24.38
C LYS A 191 5.87 -13.02 -24.14
N TYR A 192 5.10 -13.73 -23.32
CA TYR A 192 3.71 -13.37 -23.01
C TYR A 192 3.66 -12.12 -22.12
N LEU A 193 4.58 -12.02 -21.17
CA LEU A 193 4.69 -10.83 -20.31
C LEU A 193 5.01 -9.58 -21.17
N ALA A 194 5.93 -9.70 -22.13
CA ALA A 194 6.28 -8.60 -23.03
C ALA A 194 5.09 -8.17 -23.91
N ILE A 195 4.29 -9.13 -24.43
CA ILE A 195 3.08 -8.82 -25.21
C ILE A 195 2.09 -8.02 -24.35
N VAL A 196 1.88 -8.44 -23.09
CA VAL A 196 0.93 -7.73 -22.20
C VAL A 196 1.47 -6.36 -21.80
N LEU A 197 2.75 -6.22 -21.52
CA LEU A 197 3.37 -4.92 -21.26
C LEU A 197 3.21 -3.98 -22.46
N ALA A 198 3.52 -4.45 -23.66
CA ALA A 198 3.37 -3.65 -24.88
C ALA A 198 1.90 -3.27 -25.12
N SER A 199 0.96 -4.19 -24.95
CA SER A 199 -0.48 -3.91 -25.07
C SER A 199 -0.97 -2.93 -24.00
N GLY A 200 -0.50 -3.06 -22.75
CA GLY A 200 -0.81 -2.13 -21.65
C GLY A 200 -0.33 -0.71 -21.94
N ILE A 201 0.90 -0.57 -22.44
CA ILE A 201 1.44 0.74 -22.87
C ILE A 201 0.62 1.32 -24.03
N ALA A 202 0.26 0.50 -25.01
CA ALA A 202 -0.56 0.93 -26.14
C ALA A 202 -1.95 1.40 -25.70
N VAL A 203 -2.61 0.68 -24.77
CA VAL A 203 -3.91 1.07 -24.18
C VAL A 203 -3.79 2.38 -23.39
N LEU A 204 -2.74 2.55 -22.58
CA LEU A 204 -2.50 3.81 -21.86
C LEU A 204 -2.25 4.97 -22.84
N ALA A 205 -1.42 4.77 -23.87
CA ALA A 205 -1.18 5.79 -24.88
C ALA A 205 -2.46 6.18 -25.60
N LEU A 206 -3.29 5.21 -26.01
CA LEU A 206 -4.61 5.47 -26.60
C LEU A 206 -5.53 6.24 -25.63
N PHE A 207 -5.53 5.85 -24.35
CA PHE A 207 -6.32 6.54 -23.32
C PHE A 207 -5.89 8.02 -23.17
N PHE A 208 -4.59 8.31 -23.15
CA PHE A 208 -4.07 9.68 -23.13
C PHE A 208 -4.42 10.47 -24.40
N LEU A 209 -4.32 9.85 -25.58
CA LEU A 209 -4.73 10.49 -26.84
C LEU A 209 -6.21 10.84 -26.86
N LEU A 210 -7.07 9.91 -26.40
CA LEU A 210 -8.51 10.15 -26.29
C LEU A 210 -8.85 11.25 -25.27
N ALA A 211 -8.13 11.28 -24.14
CA ALA A 211 -8.30 12.31 -23.15
C ALA A 211 -7.92 13.70 -23.68
N LYS A 212 -6.86 13.80 -24.49
CA LYS A 212 -6.46 15.04 -25.16
C LYS A 212 -7.44 15.46 -26.25
N ALA A 213 -8.05 14.50 -26.96
CA ALA A 213 -9.05 14.78 -28.01
C ALA A 213 -10.42 15.19 -27.43
N PHE A 214 -10.79 14.72 -26.24
CA PHE A 214 -12.09 14.94 -25.61
C PHE A 214 -11.98 15.43 -24.16
N PRO A 215 -11.39 16.61 -23.90
CA PRO A 215 -11.06 17.07 -22.53
C PRO A 215 -12.29 17.33 -21.64
N GLU A 216 -13.46 17.59 -22.24
CA GLU A 216 -14.70 17.93 -21.51
C GLU A 216 -15.39 16.70 -20.88
N LYS A 217 -15.02 15.48 -21.27
CA LYS A 217 -15.65 14.28 -20.72
C LYS A 217 -15.17 14.01 -19.29
N LYS A 218 -16.11 13.84 -18.35
CA LYS A 218 -15.82 13.52 -16.93
C LYS A 218 -14.87 12.32 -16.75
N ALA A 219 -14.90 11.33 -17.65
CA ALA A 219 -14.00 10.18 -17.62
C ALA A 219 -12.52 10.57 -17.76
N PHE A 220 -12.21 11.69 -18.39
CA PHE A 220 -10.85 12.17 -18.62
C PHE A 220 -10.42 13.33 -17.72
N SER A 221 -11.29 13.83 -16.83
CA SER A 221 -10.99 14.96 -15.95
C SER A 221 -9.76 14.74 -15.07
N ARG A 222 -9.41 13.48 -14.78
CA ARG A 222 -8.24 13.10 -13.94
C ARG A 222 -6.94 12.98 -14.73
N VAL A 223 -7.02 12.85 -16.07
CA VAL A 223 -5.81 12.75 -16.89
C VAL A 223 -5.01 14.04 -16.78
N ASN A 224 -5.67 15.19 -16.75
CA ASN A 224 -5.00 16.48 -16.55
C ASN A 224 -4.25 16.52 -15.21
N THR A 225 -4.82 15.96 -14.15
CA THR A 225 -4.14 15.84 -12.84
C THR A 225 -2.89 14.94 -12.91
N TRP A 226 -2.94 13.85 -13.70
CA TRP A 226 -1.78 12.97 -13.84
C TRP A 226 -0.69 13.59 -14.70
N VAL A 227 -1.10 14.25 -15.79
CA VAL A 227 -0.19 14.99 -16.67
C VAL A 227 0.46 16.13 -15.90
N SER A 228 -0.33 16.94 -15.16
CA SER A 228 0.22 18.02 -14.34
C SER A 228 1.22 17.52 -13.29
N ARG A 229 0.97 16.40 -12.63
CA ARG A 229 1.92 15.82 -11.67
C ARG A 229 3.26 15.43 -12.30
N ILE A 230 3.23 14.90 -13.52
CA ILE A 230 4.44 14.55 -14.26
C ILE A 230 5.14 15.82 -14.79
N GLU A 231 4.37 16.75 -15.34
CA GLU A 231 4.89 18.02 -15.83
C GLU A 231 5.48 18.86 -14.69
N ASN A 232 4.79 18.96 -13.56
CA ASN A 232 5.23 19.75 -12.41
C ASN A 232 6.46 19.12 -11.72
N PHE A 233 6.62 17.80 -11.79
CA PHE A 233 7.82 17.12 -11.33
C PHE A 233 9.02 17.43 -12.23
N THR A 234 8.81 17.69 -13.53
CA THR A 234 9.89 18.03 -14.50
C THR A 234 10.07 19.52 -14.72
N THR A 235 9.05 20.33 -14.43
CA THR A 235 9.06 21.80 -14.61
C THR A 235 8.81 22.48 -13.29
N ASP A 236 9.60 23.53 -12.99
CA ASP A 236 9.54 24.27 -11.73
C ASP A 236 8.30 25.18 -11.57
N LYS A 237 7.13 24.73 -12.04
CA LYS A 237 5.89 25.50 -11.88
C LYS A 237 5.35 25.37 -10.45
N PRO A 238 4.95 26.51 -9.82
CA PRO A 238 4.33 26.48 -8.50
C PRO A 238 2.96 25.77 -8.57
N ASP A 239 2.80 24.70 -7.78
CA ASP A 239 1.57 23.93 -7.64
C ASP A 239 1.45 23.41 -6.21
N GLU A 240 0.27 22.89 -5.83
CA GLU A 240 0.02 22.33 -4.50
C GLU A 240 0.94 21.14 -4.18
N ASP A 241 1.18 20.26 -5.17
CA ASP A 241 2.09 19.12 -5.01
C ASP A 241 3.54 19.61 -4.76
N LYS A 242 3.99 20.65 -5.47
CA LYS A 242 5.33 21.26 -5.26
C LYS A 242 5.44 21.91 -3.89
N TYR A 243 4.42 22.65 -3.46
CA TYR A 243 4.37 23.23 -2.12
C TYR A 243 4.54 22.16 -1.03
N GLN A 244 3.88 20.99 -1.19
CA GLN A 244 4.02 19.90 -0.23
C GLN A 244 5.43 19.29 -0.23
N ILE A 245 6.03 19.09 -1.42
CA ILE A 245 7.41 18.58 -1.55
C ILE A 245 8.42 19.55 -0.94
N GLU A 246 8.30 20.85 -1.20
CA GLU A 246 9.18 21.86 -0.65
C GLU A 246 9.12 21.89 0.88
N ASN A 247 7.93 21.88 1.47
CA ASN A 247 7.78 21.80 2.93
C ASN A 247 8.32 20.47 3.51
N ALA A 248 8.17 19.35 2.80
CA ALA A 248 8.79 18.09 3.20
C ALA A 248 10.33 18.17 3.18
N LYS A 249 10.92 18.80 2.17
CA LYS A 249 12.37 19.02 2.09
C LYS A 249 12.87 19.96 3.19
N ILE A 250 12.11 21.02 3.50
CA ILE A 250 12.41 21.91 4.63
C ILE A 250 12.38 21.13 5.95
N ALA A 251 11.36 20.27 6.17
CA ALA A 251 11.30 19.41 7.35
C ALA A 251 12.55 18.54 7.49
N ILE A 252 12.95 17.88 6.40
CA ILE A 252 14.14 17.02 6.37
C ILE A 252 15.42 17.84 6.65
N ALA A 253 15.56 19.03 6.05
CA ALA A 253 16.71 19.89 6.24
C ALA A 253 16.81 20.41 7.67
N VAL A 254 15.70 20.80 8.28
CA VAL A 254 15.62 21.29 9.68
C VAL A 254 15.93 20.16 10.67
N GLY A 255 15.53 18.92 10.36
CA GLY A 255 15.78 17.75 11.20
C GLY A 255 17.25 17.41 11.39
N LYS A 256 18.12 17.73 10.41
CA LYS A 256 19.58 17.44 10.49
C LYS A 256 19.83 15.97 10.91
N ILE A 257 20.87 15.74 11.73
CA ILE A 257 21.23 14.39 12.20
C ILE A 257 20.36 13.95 13.38
N ASN A 258 20.12 14.83 14.36
CA ASN A 258 19.51 14.47 15.64
C ASN A 258 18.03 14.80 15.77
N GLY A 259 17.47 15.58 14.83
CA GLY A 259 16.11 16.10 14.91
C GLY A 259 15.93 17.28 15.86
N VAL A 260 14.78 17.93 15.74
CA VAL A 260 14.39 19.04 16.64
C VAL A 260 13.77 18.56 17.95
N GLY A 261 13.48 17.25 18.05
CA GLY A 261 12.87 16.60 19.19
C GLY A 261 11.41 16.18 18.93
N PRO A 262 10.92 15.12 19.63
CA PRO A 262 9.58 14.61 19.48
C PRO A 262 8.50 15.67 19.73
N GLY A 263 7.50 15.75 18.85
CA GLY A 263 6.39 16.70 18.96
C GLY A 263 6.70 18.13 18.54
N LYS A 264 7.96 18.45 18.22
CA LYS A 264 8.43 19.82 17.92
C LYS A 264 8.46 20.16 16.43
N SER A 265 7.95 19.28 15.56
CA SER A 265 7.85 19.59 14.13
C SER A 265 7.05 20.88 13.91
N ILE A 266 7.59 21.78 13.10
CA ILE A 266 6.94 23.01 12.64
C ILE A 266 6.23 22.72 11.32
N GLN A 267 6.85 21.93 10.46
CA GLN A 267 6.36 21.67 9.10
C GLN A 267 5.05 20.86 9.07
N LYS A 268 4.68 20.16 10.15
CA LYS A 268 3.37 19.53 10.28
C LYS A 268 2.21 20.51 10.07
N ASN A 269 2.41 21.80 10.34
CA ASN A 269 1.38 22.83 10.18
C ASN A 269 1.21 23.30 8.73
N PHE A 270 2.19 23.06 7.89
CA PHE A 270 2.21 23.43 6.46
C PHE A 270 1.97 22.23 5.52
N LEU A 271 2.00 21.02 6.04
CA LEU A 271 1.77 19.79 5.29
C LEU A 271 0.36 19.25 5.56
N PRO A 272 -0.62 19.41 4.62
CA PRO A 272 -1.99 18.94 4.81
C PRO A 272 -2.07 17.42 5.07
N GLN A 273 -1.18 16.64 4.47
CA GLN A 273 -1.10 15.18 4.59
C GLN A 273 0.08 14.72 5.48
N SER A 274 0.46 15.53 6.48
CA SER A 274 1.59 15.28 7.39
C SER A 274 1.50 13.93 8.11
N SER A 275 0.29 13.49 8.48
CA SER A 275 0.09 12.21 9.20
C SER A 275 -0.05 10.99 8.29
N SER A 276 -0.16 11.18 6.97
CA SER A 276 -0.32 10.09 6.00
C SER A 276 0.83 10.02 4.99
N ASP A 277 0.81 10.86 3.98
CA ASP A 277 1.67 10.73 2.80
C ASP A 277 3.08 11.32 3.02
N PHE A 278 3.22 12.31 3.93
CA PHE A 278 4.48 12.97 4.26
C PHE A 278 4.98 12.70 5.68
N ILE A 279 4.48 11.64 6.32
CA ILE A 279 4.89 11.32 7.70
C ILE A 279 6.38 11.05 7.83
N PHE A 280 7.04 10.55 6.78
CA PHE A 280 8.48 10.32 6.76
C PHE A 280 9.28 11.62 6.94
N ALA A 281 8.84 12.72 6.30
CA ALA A 281 9.46 14.02 6.47
C ALA A 281 9.34 14.54 7.91
N ILE A 282 8.16 14.35 8.54
CA ILE A 282 7.93 14.69 9.95
C ILE A 282 8.81 13.86 10.88
N ILE A 283 8.99 12.56 10.58
CA ILE A 283 9.88 11.70 11.36
C ILE A 283 11.31 12.19 11.29
N ILE A 284 11.80 12.61 10.12
CA ILE A 284 13.16 13.16 10.00
C ILE A 284 13.26 14.53 10.68
N GLU A 285 12.25 15.40 10.58
CA GLU A 285 12.27 16.68 11.29
C GLU A 285 12.41 16.47 12.80
N GLU A 286 11.67 15.52 13.38
CA GLU A 286 11.64 15.31 14.84
C GLU A 286 12.78 14.46 15.37
N TYR A 287 13.17 13.40 14.66
CA TYR A 287 14.17 12.41 15.10
C TYR A 287 15.46 12.45 14.29
N GLY A 288 15.59 13.38 13.35
CA GLY A 288 16.74 13.52 12.49
C GLY A 288 16.91 12.40 11.48
N LEU A 289 18.03 12.42 10.78
CA LEU A 289 18.42 11.35 9.87
C LEU A 289 18.54 9.99 10.59
N ILE A 290 18.87 9.98 11.88
CA ILE A 290 18.93 8.76 12.68
C ILE A 290 17.56 8.06 12.68
N GLY A 291 16.48 8.80 12.94
CA GLY A 291 15.12 8.27 12.89
C GLY A 291 14.73 7.77 11.49
N GLY A 292 15.08 8.53 10.45
CA GLY A 292 14.87 8.13 9.06
C GLY A 292 15.61 6.84 8.68
N TYR A 293 16.90 6.72 9.01
CA TYR A 293 17.70 5.52 8.74
C TYR A 293 17.20 4.30 9.52
N LEU A 294 16.81 4.48 10.79
CA LEU A 294 16.24 3.39 11.60
C LEU A 294 14.97 2.84 10.96
N LEU A 295 14.13 3.72 10.41
CA LEU A 295 12.92 3.32 9.73
C LEU A 295 13.23 2.56 8.42
N VAL A 296 14.13 3.06 7.59
CA VAL A 296 14.63 2.36 6.40
C VAL A 296 15.20 0.99 6.77
N PHE A 297 15.99 0.91 7.83
CA PHE A 297 16.55 -0.35 8.34
C PHE A 297 15.46 -1.38 8.67
N PHE A 298 14.36 -1.01 9.32
CA PHE A 298 13.27 -1.94 9.61
C PHE A 298 12.57 -2.46 8.35
N TYR A 299 12.35 -1.60 7.34
CA TYR A 299 11.80 -2.07 6.06
C TYR A 299 12.78 -2.96 5.30
N MET A 300 14.08 -2.66 5.32
CA MET A 300 15.10 -3.52 4.72
C MET A 300 15.20 -4.87 5.46
N LEU A 301 15.09 -4.87 6.78
CA LEU A 301 15.05 -6.09 7.57
C LEU A 301 13.84 -6.96 7.19
N LEU A 302 12.64 -6.37 7.02
CA LEU A 302 11.47 -7.08 6.50
C LEU A 302 11.71 -7.63 5.09
N PHE A 303 12.27 -6.83 4.20
CA PHE A 303 12.58 -7.25 2.83
C PHE A 303 13.47 -8.48 2.79
N PHE A 304 14.60 -8.44 3.50
CA PHE A 304 15.50 -9.59 3.57
C PHE A 304 14.87 -10.80 4.25
N ARG A 305 14.01 -10.60 5.27
CA ARG A 305 13.28 -11.71 5.89
C ARG A 305 12.28 -12.34 4.93
N PHE A 306 11.56 -11.55 4.13
CA PHE A 306 10.68 -12.08 3.09
C PHE A 306 11.46 -12.89 2.05
N LEU A 307 12.62 -12.41 1.59
CA LEU A 307 13.49 -13.15 0.67
C LEU A 307 13.98 -14.48 1.26
N ILE A 308 14.49 -14.45 2.49
CA ILE A 308 14.99 -15.65 3.18
C ILE A 308 13.87 -16.67 3.34
N ARG A 309 12.67 -16.23 3.78
CA ARG A 309 11.54 -17.13 3.97
C ARG A 309 10.96 -17.64 2.64
N ALA A 310 10.87 -16.82 1.63
CA ALA A 310 10.46 -17.25 0.29
C ALA A 310 11.40 -18.30 -0.30
N ASN A 311 12.73 -18.17 -0.10
CA ASN A 311 13.69 -19.13 -0.58
C ASN A 311 13.68 -20.47 0.20
N LYS A 312 13.32 -20.43 1.49
CA LYS A 312 13.17 -21.66 2.30
C LYS A 312 11.86 -22.38 2.03
N THR A 313 10.84 -21.68 1.55
CA THR A 313 9.51 -22.25 1.27
C THR A 313 9.55 -23.17 0.07
N THR A 314 9.28 -24.46 0.27
CA THR A 314 9.24 -25.50 -0.79
C THR A 314 7.97 -25.42 -1.62
N ASN A 315 6.85 -25.02 -1.01
CA ASN A 315 5.56 -24.89 -1.68
C ASN A 315 5.53 -23.64 -2.56
N MET A 316 5.30 -23.80 -3.87
CA MET A 316 5.30 -22.70 -4.85
C MET A 316 4.25 -21.63 -4.52
N PHE A 317 3.05 -22.01 -4.11
CA PHE A 317 2.01 -21.05 -3.71
C PHE A 317 2.43 -20.25 -2.48
N GLY A 318 2.99 -20.90 -1.45
CA GLY A 318 3.52 -20.23 -0.27
C GLY A 318 4.65 -19.25 -0.62
N LYS A 319 5.59 -19.66 -1.47
CA LYS A 319 6.66 -18.78 -1.96
C LYS A 319 6.11 -17.53 -2.64
N LEU A 320 5.16 -17.71 -3.56
CA LEU A 320 4.53 -16.60 -4.28
C LEU A 320 3.68 -15.70 -3.36
N LEU A 321 3.06 -16.26 -2.30
CA LEU A 321 2.36 -15.45 -1.29
C LEU A 321 3.31 -14.53 -0.53
N ILE A 322 4.45 -15.05 -0.06
CA ILE A 322 5.43 -14.23 0.67
C ILE A 322 5.91 -13.07 -0.20
N ILE A 323 6.26 -13.34 -1.45
CA ILE A 323 6.76 -12.32 -2.39
C ILE A 323 5.63 -11.37 -2.80
N GLY A 324 4.50 -11.91 -3.23
CA GLY A 324 3.38 -11.14 -3.75
C GLY A 324 2.71 -10.23 -2.71
N LEU A 325 2.78 -10.56 -1.43
CA LEU A 325 2.24 -9.72 -0.36
C LEU A 325 3.31 -8.89 0.34
N GLY A 326 4.54 -9.40 0.43
CA GLY A 326 5.63 -8.71 1.14
C GLY A 326 6.24 -7.58 0.32
N PHE A 327 6.51 -7.80 -0.95
CA PHE A 327 7.18 -6.80 -1.80
C PHE A 327 6.34 -5.52 -1.99
N PRO A 328 5.02 -5.58 -2.20
CA PRO A 328 4.20 -4.38 -2.24
C PRO A 328 4.36 -3.49 -1.00
N ILE A 329 4.48 -4.07 0.19
CA ILE A 329 4.69 -3.34 1.45
C ILE A 329 6.01 -2.57 1.40
N ILE A 330 7.09 -3.22 0.94
CA ILE A 330 8.42 -2.59 0.86
C ILE A 330 8.45 -1.51 -0.23
N ILE A 331 7.93 -1.81 -1.42
CA ILE A 331 7.90 -0.86 -2.53
C ILE A 331 7.04 0.36 -2.17
N GLN A 332 5.89 0.16 -1.52
CA GLN A 332 5.05 1.27 -1.05
C GLN A 332 5.79 2.15 -0.03
N ALA A 333 6.56 1.54 0.90
CA ALA A 333 7.39 2.29 1.84
C ALA A 333 8.47 3.11 1.11
N LEU A 334 9.19 2.50 0.16
CA LEU A 334 10.22 3.18 -0.64
C LEU A 334 9.63 4.31 -1.49
N ILE A 335 8.44 4.11 -2.08
CA ILE A 335 7.75 5.17 -2.83
C ILE A 335 7.40 6.34 -1.90
N ASN A 336 6.82 6.08 -0.72
CA ASN A 336 6.50 7.14 0.24
C ASN A 336 7.74 7.95 0.65
N MET A 337 8.83 7.26 1.00
CA MET A 337 10.10 7.91 1.34
C MET A 337 10.69 8.65 0.15
N GLY A 338 10.65 8.06 -1.06
CA GLY A 338 11.15 8.66 -2.29
C GLY A 338 10.39 9.94 -2.69
N VAL A 339 9.08 9.99 -2.45
CA VAL A 339 8.26 11.20 -2.64
C VAL A 339 8.71 12.31 -1.68
N ALA A 340 8.92 11.97 -0.40
CA ALA A 340 9.31 12.96 0.62
C ALA A 340 10.67 13.63 0.34
N VAL A 341 11.56 12.94 -0.38
CA VAL A 341 12.89 13.44 -0.80
C VAL A 341 12.94 13.86 -2.28
N GLU A 342 11.79 14.03 -2.94
CA GLU A 342 11.67 14.44 -4.35
C GLU A 342 12.38 13.52 -5.38
N LEU A 343 12.55 12.23 -5.06
CA LEU A 343 13.01 11.23 -6.03
C LEU A 343 11.86 10.74 -6.93
N LEU A 344 10.63 10.88 -6.47
CA LEU A 344 9.42 10.43 -7.15
C LEU A 344 8.32 11.50 -7.06
N PRO A 345 7.43 11.61 -8.06
CA PRO A 345 6.28 12.51 -7.99
C PRO A 345 5.32 12.10 -6.88
N VAL A 346 4.48 13.03 -6.43
CA VAL A 346 3.50 12.78 -5.36
C VAL A 346 2.52 11.68 -5.78
N THR A 347 2.47 10.60 -5.00
CA THR A 347 1.66 9.41 -5.29
C THR A 347 0.47 9.23 -4.37
N GLY A 348 0.48 9.86 -3.19
CA GLY A 348 -0.55 9.66 -2.17
C GLY A 348 -0.54 8.24 -1.58
N GLN A 349 0.62 7.61 -1.48
CA GLN A 349 0.78 6.28 -0.87
C GLN A 349 1.23 6.44 0.59
N PRO A 350 0.46 5.91 1.56
CA PRO A 350 0.84 5.98 2.97
C PRO A 350 2.03 5.05 3.28
N LEU A 351 2.79 5.39 4.32
CA LEU A 351 3.87 4.56 4.83
C LEU A 351 3.30 3.37 5.64
N PRO A 352 3.50 2.12 5.20
CA PRO A 352 2.87 0.94 5.81
C PRO A 352 3.17 0.80 7.30
N LEU A 353 2.16 0.53 8.13
CA LEU A 353 2.20 0.42 9.59
C LEU A 353 2.55 1.71 10.37
N ILE A 354 3.00 2.76 9.69
CA ILE A 354 3.40 4.02 10.33
C ILE A 354 2.35 5.10 10.11
N SER A 355 1.92 5.31 8.85
CA SER A 355 0.94 6.36 8.53
C SER A 355 -0.40 6.17 9.22
N SER A 356 -1.06 7.27 9.51
CA SER A 356 -2.44 7.31 9.99
C SER A 356 -3.40 6.93 8.85
N GLY A 357 -3.67 5.63 8.68
CA GLY A 357 -4.57 5.14 7.63
C GLY A 357 -5.27 3.84 8.05
N GLY A 358 -6.54 3.95 8.53
CA GLY A 358 -7.26 2.79 9.09
C GLY A 358 -7.28 1.55 8.19
N THR A 359 -7.78 1.67 6.97
CA THR A 359 -7.90 0.53 6.04
C THR A 359 -6.56 0.05 5.50
N SER A 360 -5.62 0.97 5.26
CA SER A 360 -4.27 0.63 4.81
C SER A 360 -3.53 -0.22 5.84
N VAL A 361 -3.59 0.17 7.13
CA VAL A 361 -3.01 -0.60 8.23
C VAL A 361 -3.59 -2.00 8.30
N TRP A 362 -4.93 -2.14 8.18
CA TRP A 362 -5.58 -3.45 8.25
C TRP A 362 -5.20 -4.37 7.09
N MET A 363 -5.08 -3.82 5.88
CA MET A 363 -4.69 -4.61 4.71
C MET A 363 -3.21 -4.99 4.74
N THR A 364 -2.35 -4.12 5.25
CA THR A 364 -0.95 -4.46 5.52
C THR A 364 -0.84 -5.57 6.57
N CYS A 365 -1.61 -5.47 7.65
CA CYS A 365 -1.69 -6.50 8.69
C CYS A 365 -2.24 -7.82 8.15
N LEU A 366 -3.27 -7.79 7.29
CA LEU A 366 -3.79 -8.97 6.61
C LEU A 366 -2.70 -9.66 5.78
N SER A 367 -1.97 -8.89 4.98
CA SER A 367 -0.86 -9.38 4.15
C SER A 367 0.23 -10.01 5.01
N LEU A 368 0.65 -9.35 6.09
CA LEU A 368 1.65 -9.86 7.04
C LEU A 368 1.17 -11.12 7.77
N GLY A 369 -0.11 -11.17 8.16
CA GLY A 369 -0.72 -12.37 8.75
C GLY A 369 -0.71 -13.57 7.81
N ILE A 370 -0.98 -13.37 6.52
CA ILE A 370 -0.89 -14.42 5.49
C ILE A 370 0.57 -14.87 5.32
N ILE A 371 1.54 -13.96 5.26
CA ILE A 371 2.97 -14.29 5.20
C ILE A 371 3.39 -15.14 6.40
N LEU A 372 3.00 -14.73 7.61
CA LEU A 372 3.30 -15.48 8.83
C LEU A 372 2.66 -16.87 8.84
N SER A 373 1.47 -17.03 8.25
CA SER A 373 0.82 -18.35 8.15
C SER A 373 1.59 -19.32 7.24
N VAL A 374 2.30 -18.81 6.22
CA VAL A 374 3.19 -19.61 5.38
C VAL A 374 4.43 -20.04 6.15
N THR A 375 5.08 -19.09 6.85
CA THR A 375 6.33 -19.35 7.58
C THR A 375 6.15 -20.29 8.77
N LYS A 376 4.94 -20.41 9.32
CA LYS A 376 4.61 -21.31 10.40
C LYS A 376 4.84 -22.79 10.05
N LYS A 377 4.45 -23.23 8.84
CA LYS A 377 4.57 -24.63 8.42
C LYS A 377 6.03 -25.07 8.33
N GLU A 378 6.92 -24.17 8.01
CA GLU A 378 8.35 -24.48 7.88
C GLU A 378 9.03 -24.65 9.23
N ASP A 379 8.64 -23.82 10.21
CA ASP A 379 9.16 -23.94 11.58
C ASP A 379 8.63 -25.23 12.31
N GLU A 380 7.54 -25.86 11.79
CA GLU A 380 7.03 -27.15 12.30
C GLU A 380 7.69 -28.37 11.62
N ILE A 381 8.40 -28.17 10.50
CA ILE A 381 9.11 -29.21 9.73
C ILE A 381 10.62 -29.19 10.01
N ALA A 382 11.16 -28.07 10.46
CA ALA A 382 12.57 -27.90 10.83
C ALA A 382 12.81 -28.27 12.30
#